data_ce39d04f47057db1a27da9cf904614b7
#
_entry.id   ce39d04f47057db1a27da9cf904614b7
#
_cell.length_a   1.000
_cell.length_b   1.000
_cell.length_c   1.000
_cell.angle_alpha   90.00
_cell.angle_beta   90.00
_cell.angle_gamma   90.00
#
_symmetry.space_group_name_H-M   'P 1'
#
loop_
_entity.id
_entity.type
_entity.pdbx_description
1 polymer ?
#
loop_
_entity_poly.entity_id
_entity_poly.type
_entity_poly.pdbx_seq_one_letter_code
_entity_poly.pdbx_strand_id
1 'polypeptide(L)'
;MPSTRTHAPRGALVFDMRQLGRQAGSALTQTRIVPAPDDLRLELIGVPVGTDVALEVRFEAVSEGVLATGTATAPLAGECARCLTPLGSSVTAGFQELYLYPDGRHDKHDKHDKHDKHDKREKHDRYTKHDEQEEQDAEELHYLDGDLLDLEPVFRDAVVLALPMSPLCREDCPGLCIECGVPLADAGPGHRHEAAADPRWAALQQFGTTEDDNHQDRRAGAIDLQEG
;
A
#
# COMPACT_ATOMS: atom_id res chain seq x y z
N MET A 1 16.30 -9.15 47.00
CA MET A 1 16.08 -8.04 46.06
C MET A 1 16.01 -8.63 44.67
N PRO A 2 14.84 -8.78 44.02
CA PRO A 2 14.78 -9.27 42.64
C PRO A 2 15.25 -8.13 41.74
N SER A 3 16.30 -8.39 40.97
CA SER A 3 16.82 -7.50 39.92
C SER A 3 15.83 -7.46 38.77
N THR A 4 15.05 -6.40 38.66
CA THR A 4 14.25 -6.09 37.49
C THR A 4 15.22 -5.76 36.34
N ARG A 5 15.46 -6.72 35.45
CA ARG A 5 16.14 -6.44 34.18
C ARG A 5 15.23 -5.54 33.33
N THR A 6 15.54 -4.27 33.33
CA THR A 6 14.93 -3.30 32.44
C THR A 6 15.46 -3.61 31.02
N HIS A 7 14.70 -4.34 30.21
CA HIS A 7 14.98 -4.41 28.78
C HIS A 7 14.67 -3.04 28.19
N ALA A 8 15.68 -2.35 27.73
CA ALA A 8 15.50 -1.15 26.90
C ALA A 8 14.87 -1.57 25.55
N PRO A 9 13.91 -0.80 25.02
CA PRO A 9 13.30 -1.10 23.73
C PRO A 9 14.36 -1.20 22.64
N ARG A 10 14.34 -2.27 21.86
CA ARG A 10 15.37 -2.60 20.85
C ARG A 10 15.20 -1.91 19.51
N GLY A 11 14.30 -0.94 19.37
CA GLY A 11 14.06 -0.22 18.11
C GLY A 11 13.25 1.05 18.34
N ALA A 12 13.29 1.96 17.37
CA ALA A 12 12.53 3.22 17.41
C ALA A 12 11.01 2.99 17.40
N LEU A 13 10.56 1.85 16.85
CA LEU A 13 9.16 1.44 16.73
C LEU A 13 8.73 0.43 17.80
N VAL A 14 9.59 0.14 18.81
CA VAL A 14 9.23 -0.69 19.95
C VAL A 14 8.73 0.17 21.10
N PHE A 15 7.59 -0.19 21.66
CA PHE A 15 6.88 0.54 22.72
C PHE A 15 6.78 -0.29 24.00
N ASP A 16 6.99 0.36 25.14
CA ASP A 16 6.86 -0.26 26.46
C ASP A 16 5.44 -0.01 27.01
N MET A 17 4.68 -1.10 27.15
CA MET A 17 3.28 -1.08 27.57
C MET A 17 3.10 -1.12 29.10
N ARG A 18 4.16 -1.15 29.90
CA ARG A 18 4.06 -1.19 31.38
C ARG A 18 3.26 -0.04 31.97
N GLN A 19 3.33 1.15 31.34
CA GLN A 19 2.56 2.34 31.78
C GLN A 19 1.08 2.24 31.45
N LEU A 20 0.71 1.50 30.41
CA LEU A 20 -0.68 1.29 30.01
C LEU A 20 -1.39 0.38 31.03
N GLY A 21 -0.67 -0.61 31.54
CA GLY A 21 -1.25 -1.67 32.37
C GLY A 21 -2.18 -2.58 31.57
N ARG A 22 -2.81 -3.54 32.30
CA ARG A 22 -3.71 -4.55 31.69
C ARG A 22 -5.18 -4.32 32.03
N GLN A 23 -5.52 -3.18 32.60
CA GLN A 23 -6.91 -2.85 32.91
C GLN A 23 -7.63 -2.44 31.64
N ALA A 24 -8.64 -3.21 31.23
CA ALA A 24 -9.46 -2.89 30.05
C ALA A 24 -10.02 -1.46 30.11
N GLY A 25 -9.88 -0.73 29.01
CA GLY A 25 -10.25 0.68 28.90
C GLY A 25 -9.14 1.69 29.29
N SER A 26 -8.00 1.23 29.83
CA SER A 26 -6.83 2.10 29.98
C SER A 26 -6.30 2.49 28.60
N ALA A 27 -5.90 3.75 28.44
CA ALA A 27 -5.36 4.25 27.19
C ALA A 27 -4.11 5.11 27.40
N LEU A 28 -3.18 5.04 26.44
CA LEU A 28 -1.94 5.79 26.40
C LEU A 28 -1.70 6.30 24.97
N THR A 29 -1.53 7.60 24.80
CA THR A 29 -1.16 8.18 23.51
C THR A 29 0.31 8.57 23.51
N GLN A 30 1.02 8.22 22.46
CA GLN A 30 2.42 8.59 22.27
C GLN A 30 2.63 9.21 20.89
N THR A 31 3.40 10.29 20.86
CA THR A 31 3.86 10.92 19.62
C THR A 31 5.38 10.80 19.58
N ARG A 32 5.91 10.33 18.45
CA ARG A 32 7.36 10.17 18.25
C ARG A 32 7.76 10.64 16.84
N ILE A 33 9.01 11.04 16.70
CA ILE A 33 9.68 11.15 15.41
C ILE A 33 10.65 9.98 15.37
N VAL A 34 10.49 9.14 14.35
CA VAL A 34 11.31 7.93 14.17
C VAL A 34 11.99 7.97 12.81
N PRO A 35 13.21 7.45 12.68
CA PRO A 35 13.82 7.31 11.36
C PRO A 35 13.09 6.25 10.55
N ALA A 36 12.86 6.52 9.27
CA ALA A 36 12.25 5.56 8.34
C ALA A 36 13.13 4.31 8.24
N PRO A 37 12.57 3.11 8.45
CA PRO A 37 13.28 1.86 8.19
C PRO A 37 13.50 1.65 6.69
N ASP A 38 14.25 0.59 6.35
CA ASP A 38 14.46 0.17 4.97
C ASP A 38 13.15 -0.31 4.32
N ASP A 39 13.12 -0.38 3.00
CA ASP A 39 12.07 -1.03 2.20
C ASP A 39 10.65 -0.42 2.26
N LEU A 40 10.50 0.84 2.69
CA LEU A 40 9.24 1.59 2.58
C LEU A 40 9.08 2.17 1.17
N ARG A 41 9.04 1.31 0.14
CA ARG A 41 9.03 1.77 -1.24
C ARG A 41 8.31 0.84 -2.20
N LEU A 42 7.77 1.45 -3.26
CA LEU A 42 7.40 0.80 -4.51
C LEU A 42 8.48 1.08 -5.56
N GLU A 43 8.27 0.63 -6.80
CA GLU A 43 9.24 0.78 -7.89
C GLU A 43 9.61 2.25 -8.18
N LEU A 44 8.62 3.14 -8.22
CA LEU A 44 8.78 4.54 -8.61
C LEU A 44 8.77 5.54 -7.45
N ILE A 45 8.36 5.16 -6.25
CA ILE A 45 8.19 6.08 -5.12
C ILE A 45 8.38 5.36 -3.79
N GLY A 46 8.88 6.08 -2.80
CA GLY A 46 9.02 5.55 -1.44
C GLY A 46 9.43 6.61 -0.45
N VAL A 47 9.51 6.19 0.80
CA VAL A 47 10.06 6.98 1.90
C VAL A 47 11.57 6.80 1.90
N PRO A 48 12.38 7.86 1.80
CA PRO A 48 13.84 7.72 1.87
C PRO A 48 14.29 7.20 3.24
N VAL A 49 15.17 6.21 3.24
CA VAL A 49 15.69 5.57 4.45
C VAL A 49 16.26 6.61 5.41
N GLY A 50 15.96 6.47 6.68
CA GLY A 50 16.46 7.33 7.75
C GLY A 50 15.86 8.74 7.80
N THR A 51 14.90 9.07 6.93
CA THR A 51 14.17 10.35 7.05
C THR A 51 13.21 10.33 8.24
N ASP A 52 12.92 11.48 8.77
CA ASP A 52 12.03 11.64 9.91
C ASP A 52 10.59 11.30 9.53
N VAL A 53 9.99 10.36 10.25
CA VAL A 53 8.58 10.00 10.17
C VAL A 53 7.90 10.46 11.45
N ALA A 54 6.86 11.28 11.32
CA ALA A 54 6.03 11.67 12.45
C ALA A 54 4.99 10.57 12.71
N LEU A 55 5.04 10.00 13.91
CA LEU A 55 4.20 8.90 14.35
C LEU A 55 3.35 9.34 15.54
N GLU A 56 2.04 9.17 15.45
CA GLU A 56 1.09 9.32 16.55
C GLU A 56 0.34 8.01 16.75
N VAL A 57 0.44 7.44 17.96
CA VAL A 57 -0.19 6.14 18.29
C VAL A 57 -0.93 6.23 19.60
N ARG A 58 -2.16 5.74 19.60
CA ARG A 58 -2.97 5.47 20.78
C ARG A 58 -3.00 3.97 21.04
N PHE A 59 -2.55 3.58 22.20
CA PHE A 59 -2.63 2.22 22.72
C PHE A 59 -3.81 2.14 23.68
N GLU A 60 -4.61 1.10 23.58
CA GLU A 60 -5.76 0.86 24.45
C GLU A 60 -5.76 -0.59 24.93
N ALA A 61 -5.76 -0.79 26.25
CA ALA A 61 -5.83 -2.11 26.83
C ALA A 61 -7.24 -2.67 26.67
N VAL A 62 -7.34 -3.84 26.06
CA VAL A 62 -8.56 -4.63 25.91
C VAL A 62 -8.40 -5.97 26.63
N SER A 63 -9.48 -6.78 26.69
CA SER A 63 -9.47 -8.04 27.44
C SER A 63 -8.40 -9.02 26.96
N GLU A 64 -8.12 -9.00 25.66
CA GLU A 64 -7.27 -10.00 24.97
C GLU A 64 -5.86 -9.48 24.70
N GLY A 65 -5.65 -8.17 24.77
CA GLY A 65 -4.38 -7.58 24.39
C GLY A 65 -4.36 -6.05 24.46
N VAL A 66 -3.61 -5.46 23.53
CA VAL A 66 -3.47 -4.03 23.32
C VAL A 66 -3.87 -3.67 21.89
N LEU A 67 -4.88 -2.84 21.74
CA LEU A 67 -5.25 -2.26 20.46
C LEU A 67 -4.36 -1.04 20.20
N ALA A 68 -3.58 -1.07 19.12
CA ALA A 68 -2.78 0.04 18.64
C ALA A 68 -3.49 0.72 17.47
N THR A 69 -3.84 1.99 17.60
CA THR A 69 -4.43 2.80 16.54
C THR A 69 -3.60 4.04 16.33
N GLY A 70 -3.21 4.34 15.09
CA GLY A 70 -2.33 5.47 14.87
C GLY A 70 -2.24 5.95 13.44
N THR A 71 -1.41 6.97 13.26
CA THR A 71 -1.07 7.53 11.95
C THR A 71 0.44 7.75 11.86
N ALA A 72 0.98 7.53 10.67
CA ALA A 72 2.35 7.82 10.32
C ALA A 72 2.39 8.79 9.14
N THR A 73 3.12 9.90 9.29
CA THR A 73 3.32 10.88 8.21
C THR A 73 4.79 10.92 7.83
N ALA A 74 5.07 10.64 6.56
CA ALA A 74 6.43 10.54 6.03
C ALA A 74 6.60 11.34 4.73
N PRO A 75 7.80 11.89 4.46
CA PRO A 75 8.13 12.45 3.16
C PRO A 75 8.29 11.35 2.12
N LEU A 76 7.87 11.62 0.89
CA LEU A 76 8.05 10.74 -0.25
C LEU A 76 9.03 11.34 -1.25
N ALA A 77 9.85 10.50 -1.85
CA ALA A 77 10.69 10.81 -3.00
C ALA A 77 10.53 9.73 -4.07
N GLY A 78 10.51 10.16 -5.33
CA GLY A 78 10.33 9.25 -6.44
C GLY A 78 10.33 9.95 -7.79
N GLU A 79 9.71 9.32 -8.78
CA GLU A 79 9.61 9.81 -10.14
C GLU A 79 8.17 9.69 -10.65
N CYS A 80 7.80 10.62 -11.53
CA CYS A 80 6.50 10.58 -12.17
C CYS A 80 6.38 9.36 -13.10
N ALA A 81 5.32 8.56 -12.95
CA ALA A 81 5.08 7.37 -13.77
C ALA A 81 4.93 7.65 -15.28
N ARG A 82 4.67 8.90 -15.68
CA ARG A 82 4.49 9.28 -17.08
C ARG A 82 5.69 9.98 -17.70
N CYS A 83 6.33 10.90 -16.98
CA CYS A 83 7.41 11.73 -17.56
C CYS A 83 8.78 11.51 -16.89
N LEU A 84 8.86 10.63 -15.88
CA LEU A 84 10.06 10.28 -15.13
C LEU A 84 10.75 11.47 -14.44
N THR A 85 10.06 12.60 -14.35
CA THR A 85 10.57 13.77 -13.62
C THR A 85 10.58 13.47 -12.13
N PRO A 86 11.66 13.78 -11.40
CA PRO A 86 11.70 13.63 -9.96
C PRO A 86 10.55 14.37 -9.29
N LEU A 87 9.95 13.74 -8.30
CA LEU A 87 8.87 14.31 -7.50
C LEU A 87 9.10 14.07 -6.02
N GLY A 88 8.61 15.02 -5.21
CA GLY A 88 8.55 14.93 -3.77
C GLY A 88 7.14 15.24 -3.29
N SER A 89 6.66 14.48 -2.31
CA SER A 89 5.37 14.67 -1.67
C SER A 89 5.41 14.16 -0.23
N SER A 90 4.27 13.94 0.38
CA SER A 90 4.16 13.27 1.68
C SER A 90 3.02 12.27 1.66
N VAL A 91 3.12 11.27 2.51
CA VAL A 91 2.06 10.29 2.76
C VAL A 91 1.67 10.33 4.22
N THR A 92 0.38 10.16 4.50
CA THR A 92 -0.15 9.88 5.83
C THR A 92 -0.85 8.53 5.78
N ALA A 93 -0.30 7.56 6.48
CA ALA A 93 -0.83 6.21 6.58
C ALA A 93 -1.49 6.02 7.94
N GLY A 94 -2.72 5.50 7.95
CA GLY A 94 -3.43 5.10 9.15
C GLY A 94 -3.32 3.60 9.38
N PHE A 95 -3.25 3.17 10.64
CA PHE A 95 -3.24 1.75 11.01
C PHE A 95 -4.05 1.49 12.26
N GLN A 96 -4.51 0.26 12.39
CA GLN A 96 -5.15 -0.26 13.58
C GLN A 96 -4.88 -1.75 13.67
N GLU A 97 -4.29 -2.20 14.81
CA GLU A 97 -3.90 -3.58 14.99
C GLU A 97 -4.05 -4.01 16.44
N LEU A 98 -4.43 -5.27 16.66
CA LEU A 98 -4.57 -5.89 17.97
C LEU A 98 -3.34 -6.77 18.28
N TYR A 99 -2.62 -6.42 19.33
CA TYR A 99 -1.51 -7.19 19.87
C TYR A 99 -1.97 -8.02 21.05
N LEU A 100 -1.98 -9.33 20.89
CA LEU A 100 -2.46 -10.25 21.91
C LEU A 100 -1.47 -10.40 23.06
N TYR A 101 -1.99 -10.60 24.28
CA TYR A 101 -1.15 -11.01 25.40
C TYR A 101 -0.68 -12.44 25.20
N PRO A 102 0.60 -12.75 25.50
CA PRO A 102 1.16 -14.10 25.37
C PRO A 102 0.63 -15.03 26.47
N ASP A 103 -0.61 -14.86 26.91
CA ASP A 103 -1.19 -15.67 27.98
C ASP A 103 -1.74 -16.98 27.44
N GLY A 104 -1.17 -18.07 27.87
CA GLY A 104 -1.46 -19.48 27.83
C GLY A 104 -2.89 -20.00 27.64
N ARG A 105 -3.71 -19.39 26.79
CA ARG A 105 -5.01 -19.95 26.41
C ARG A 105 -4.99 -20.77 25.14
N HIS A 106 -3.92 -20.69 24.34
CA HIS A 106 -3.77 -21.55 23.17
C HIS A 106 -3.18 -22.93 23.48
N ASP A 107 -2.61 -23.15 24.68
CA ASP A 107 -2.11 -24.46 25.12
C ASP A 107 -3.19 -25.46 25.53
N LYS A 108 -4.48 -25.21 25.29
CA LYS A 108 -5.57 -26.11 25.70
C LYS A 108 -5.97 -27.15 24.69
N HIS A 109 -5.38 -27.17 23.50
CA HIS A 109 -5.67 -28.23 22.54
C HIS A 109 -4.70 -29.43 22.57
N ASP A 110 -3.60 -29.38 23.35
CA ASP A 110 -2.62 -30.48 23.39
C ASP A 110 -2.76 -31.42 24.60
N LYS A 111 -3.84 -31.39 25.37
CA LYS A 111 -4.07 -32.32 26.49
C LYS A 111 -5.44 -32.99 26.48
N HIS A 112 -5.84 -33.58 25.41
CA HIS A 112 -6.78 -34.69 25.35
C HIS A 112 -6.36 -35.62 24.24
N ASP A 113 -5.65 -36.70 24.55
CA ASP A 113 -6.12 -38.05 24.52
C ASP A 113 -4.98 -39.06 24.66
N LYS A 114 -4.91 -39.62 25.84
CA LYS A 114 -4.52 -41.00 26.03
C LYS A 114 -5.72 -41.70 26.64
N HIS A 115 -6.61 -42.20 25.81
CA HIS A 115 -7.42 -43.41 25.97
C HIS A 115 -8.55 -43.42 24.93
N ASP A 116 -8.39 -44.18 23.88
CA ASP A 116 -9.12 -45.40 23.52
C ASP A 116 -8.78 -45.81 22.09
N LYS A 117 -8.17 -46.97 21.99
CA LYS A 117 -8.07 -47.71 20.74
C LYS A 117 -9.41 -48.37 20.50
N HIS A 118 -10.10 -48.04 19.40
CA HIS A 118 -10.84 -48.89 18.49
C HIS A 118 -11.81 -48.06 17.66
N ASP A 119 -11.54 -47.80 16.46
CA ASP A 119 -12.21 -48.11 15.23
C ASP A 119 -11.59 -47.30 14.08
N LYS A 120 -11.02 -48.01 13.16
CA LYS A 120 -10.37 -47.49 11.97
C LYS A 120 -11.34 -47.48 10.81
N ARG A 121 -11.12 -46.49 9.98
CA ARG A 121 -11.43 -46.30 8.55
C ARG A 121 -12.63 -45.43 8.25
N GLU A 122 -12.28 -44.40 7.47
CA GLU A 122 -13.13 -43.46 6.72
C GLU A 122 -13.39 -42.08 7.34
N LYS A 123 -12.31 -41.32 7.69
CA LYS A 123 -12.37 -39.87 7.88
C LYS A 123 -11.01 -39.19 7.67
N HIS A 124 -10.30 -39.52 6.57
CA HIS A 124 -8.93 -38.96 6.39
C HIS A 124 -8.87 -37.76 5.46
N ASP A 125 -9.94 -37.34 4.78
CA ASP A 125 -9.89 -36.26 3.79
C ASP A 125 -10.58 -34.95 4.20
N ARG A 126 -11.01 -34.82 5.45
CA ARG A 126 -11.69 -33.61 5.89
C ARG A 126 -10.94 -32.78 6.93
N TYR A 127 -9.83 -33.31 7.49
CA TYR A 127 -9.04 -32.62 8.53
C TYR A 127 -7.87 -31.78 7.98
N THR A 128 -7.35 -32.11 6.82
CA THR A 128 -6.15 -31.42 6.28
C THR A 128 -6.39 -30.00 5.77
N LYS A 129 -7.64 -29.62 5.47
CA LYS A 129 -7.95 -28.26 4.99
C LYS A 129 -8.23 -27.25 6.11
N HIS A 130 -8.57 -27.72 7.32
CA HIS A 130 -8.76 -26.85 8.47
C HIS A 130 -7.43 -26.48 9.13
N ASP A 131 -6.51 -27.43 9.21
CA ASP A 131 -5.21 -27.19 9.85
C ASP A 131 -4.34 -26.17 9.07
N GLU A 132 -4.39 -26.20 7.73
CA GLU A 132 -3.65 -25.25 6.88
C GLU A 132 -4.22 -23.82 6.95
N GLN A 133 -5.54 -23.65 7.20
CA GLN A 133 -6.15 -22.34 7.38
C GLN A 133 -5.90 -21.79 8.79
N GLU A 134 -5.91 -22.63 9.82
CA GLU A 134 -5.60 -22.22 11.20
C GLU A 134 -4.11 -21.83 11.34
N GLU A 135 -3.19 -22.47 10.60
CA GLU A 135 -1.78 -22.10 10.58
C GLU A 135 -1.54 -20.78 9.83
N GLN A 136 -2.26 -20.50 8.75
CA GLN A 136 -2.18 -19.23 8.02
C GLN A 136 -2.79 -18.07 8.82
N ASP A 137 -3.91 -18.30 9.48
CA ASP A 137 -4.54 -17.29 10.37
C ASP A 137 -3.67 -17.00 11.61
N ALA A 138 -2.88 -17.96 12.07
CA ALA A 138 -1.97 -17.78 13.21
C ALA A 138 -0.71 -16.96 12.85
N GLU A 139 -0.26 -16.96 11.60
CA GLU A 139 0.87 -16.15 11.15
C GLU A 139 0.54 -14.65 11.04
N GLU A 140 -0.75 -14.29 10.95
CA GLU A 140 -1.20 -12.89 10.88
C GLU A 140 -1.44 -12.27 12.27
N LEU A 141 -1.37 -13.06 13.37
CA LEU A 141 -1.61 -12.57 14.72
C LEU A 141 -0.35 -11.95 15.33
N HIS A 142 -0.47 -10.71 15.79
CA HIS A 142 0.59 -10.02 16.50
C HIS A 142 0.51 -10.29 18.01
N TYR A 143 1.65 -10.55 18.64
CA TYR A 143 1.76 -10.80 20.08
C TYR A 143 2.72 -9.80 20.73
N LEU A 144 2.44 -9.45 22.00
CA LEU A 144 3.41 -8.73 22.80
C LEU A 144 4.57 -9.64 23.19
N ASP A 145 5.80 -9.11 23.16
CA ASP A 145 6.97 -9.76 23.77
C ASP A 145 7.12 -9.27 25.22
N GLY A 146 6.49 -9.99 26.14
CA GLY A 146 6.34 -9.54 27.52
C GLY A 146 5.47 -8.28 27.65
N ASP A 147 6.09 -7.15 27.94
CA ASP A 147 5.45 -5.84 27.97
C ASP A 147 5.86 -4.95 26.79
N LEU A 148 6.55 -5.50 25.78
CA LEU A 148 6.99 -4.78 24.61
C LEU A 148 6.07 -5.05 23.43
N LEU A 149 5.72 -3.99 22.70
CA LEU A 149 4.94 -4.00 21.48
C LEU A 149 5.84 -3.53 20.35
N ASP A 150 6.06 -4.40 19.36
CA ASP A 150 6.79 -4.06 18.14
C ASP A 150 5.80 -3.61 17.05
N LEU A 151 5.83 -2.31 16.76
CA LEU A 151 4.95 -1.70 15.78
C LEU A 151 5.51 -1.77 14.35
N GLU A 152 6.78 -2.17 14.16
CA GLU A 152 7.45 -2.08 12.86
C GLU A 152 6.71 -2.82 11.73
N PRO A 153 6.24 -4.07 11.89
CA PRO A 153 5.52 -4.78 10.82
C PRO A 153 4.27 -4.03 10.36
N VAL A 154 3.41 -3.67 11.31
CA VAL A 154 2.13 -2.96 11.03
C VAL A 154 2.36 -1.57 10.44
N PHE A 155 3.36 -0.86 10.95
CA PHE A 155 3.79 0.44 10.41
C PHE A 155 4.26 0.31 8.96
N ARG A 156 5.10 -0.69 8.66
CA ARG A 156 5.61 -0.97 7.31
C ARG A 156 4.48 -1.23 6.33
N ASP A 157 3.57 -2.13 6.68
CA ASP A 157 2.44 -2.49 5.83
C ASP A 157 1.53 -1.29 5.58
N ALA A 158 1.20 -0.53 6.62
CA ALA A 158 0.37 0.66 6.49
C ALA A 158 1.00 1.70 5.56
N VAL A 159 2.29 1.99 5.71
CA VAL A 159 2.99 2.97 4.87
C VAL A 159 3.08 2.49 3.43
N VAL A 160 3.48 1.23 3.19
CA VAL A 160 3.62 0.69 1.82
C VAL A 160 2.29 0.66 1.09
N LEU A 161 1.20 0.26 1.76
CA LEU A 161 -0.15 0.25 1.18
C LEU A 161 -0.69 1.66 0.90
N ALA A 162 -0.21 2.68 1.61
CA ALA A 162 -0.60 4.07 1.39
C ALA A 162 0.19 4.76 0.26
N LEU A 163 1.26 4.13 -0.25
CA LEU A 163 2.04 4.69 -1.35
C LEU A 163 1.23 4.72 -2.65
N PRO A 164 1.30 5.80 -3.44
CA PRO A 164 0.63 5.85 -4.73
C PRO A 164 1.27 4.87 -5.72
N MET A 165 0.49 3.93 -6.25
CA MET A 165 0.96 2.95 -7.24
C MET A 165 1.40 3.59 -8.56
N SER A 166 0.85 4.75 -8.89
CA SER A 166 1.19 5.51 -10.12
C SER A 166 1.37 6.99 -9.76
N PRO A 167 2.56 7.37 -9.21
CA PRO A 167 2.82 8.74 -8.81
C PRO A 167 2.88 9.66 -10.03
N LEU A 168 2.25 10.83 -9.96
CA LEU A 168 2.22 11.82 -11.04
C LEU A 168 2.73 13.17 -10.54
N CYS A 169 3.54 13.86 -11.37
CA CYS A 169 3.98 15.23 -11.06
C CYS A 169 2.82 16.23 -11.10
N ARG A 170 1.79 15.94 -11.91
CA ARG A 170 0.52 16.63 -12.00
C ARG A 170 -0.53 15.69 -12.62
N GLU A 171 -1.78 15.91 -12.34
CA GLU A 171 -2.88 15.05 -12.76
C GLU A 171 -2.98 14.88 -14.29
N ASP A 172 -2.75 15.96 -15.02
CA ASP A 172 -2.79 16.05 -16.48
C ASP A 172 -1.40 15.88 -17.14
N CYS A 173 -0.45 15.22 -16.48
CA CYS A 173 0.90 15.03 -17.02
C CYS A 173 0.84 14.37 -18.41
N PRO A 174 1.35 15.02 -19.49
CA PRO A 174 1.29 14.48 -20.84
C PRO A 174 2.29 13.34 -21.08
N GLY A 175 3.25 13.14 -20.19
CA GLY A 175 4.25 12.08 -20.30
C GLY A 175 5.43 12.41 -21.21
N LEU A 176 6.05 11.35 -21.71
CA LEU A 176 7.15 11.39 -22.68
C LEU A 176 6.64 11.10 -24.09
N CYS A 177 7.32 11.65 -25.07
CA CYS A 177 7.12 11.23 -26.44
C CYS A 177 7.58 9.78 -26.63
N ILE A 178 6.72 8.94 -27.19
CA ILE A 178 7.01 7.49 -27.38
C ILE A 178 8.12 7.23 -28.40
N GLU A 179 8.43 8.19 -29.29
CA GLU A 179 9.44 8.01 -30.32
C GLU A 179 10.82 8.55 -29.92
N CYS A 180 10.87 9.72 -29.28
CA CYS A 180 12.15 10.36 -28.95
C CYS A 180 12.43 10.53 -27.45
N GLY A 181 11.47 10.17 -26.57
CA GLY A 181 11.64 10.25 -25.13
C GLY A 181 11.62 11.67 -24.54
N VAL A 182 11.40 12.71 -25.35
CA VAL A 182 11.33 14.09 -24.86
C VAL A 182 10.06 14.28 -24.01
N PRO A 183 10.13 14.97 -22.85
CA PRO A 183 8.93 15.32 -22.10
C PRO A 183 7.99 16.18 -22.95
N LEU A 184 6.76 15.71 -23.14
CA LEU A 184 5.77 16.41 -23.99
C LEU A 184 5.39 17.77 -23.42
N ALA A 185 5.59 18.01 -22.13
CA ALA A 185 5.42 19.31 -21.52
C ALA A 185 6.40 20.36 -22.06
N ASP A 186 7.63 19.93 -22.43
CA ASP A 186 8.71 20.79 -22.88
C ASP A 186 8.83 20.82 -24.42
N ALA A 187 8.21 19.84 -25.09
CA ALA A 187 8.35 19.65 -26.52
C ALA A 187 7.67 20.70 -27.39
N GLY A 188 6.83 21.56 -26.82
CA GLY A 188 6.11 22.62 -27.53
C GLY A 188 5.00 22.09 -28.45
N PRO A 189 4.10 22.99 -28.91
CA PRO A 189 2.90 22.61 -29.67
C PRO A 189 3.19 22.07 -31.09
N GLY A 190 4.42 22.24 -31.59
CA GLY A 190 4.86 21.77 -32.91
C GLY A 190 5.59 20.44 -32.93
N HIS A 191 5.73 19.78 -31.79
CA HIS A 191 6.45 18.51 -31.69
C HIS A 191 5.68 17.39 -32.40
N ARG A 192 6.20 16.91 -33.50
CA ARG A 192 5.62 15.84 -34.31
C ARG A 192 6.73 14.99 -34.91
N HIS A 193 6.44 13.71 -35.06
CA HIS A 193 7.26 12.76 -35.78
C HIS A 193 6.47 12.28 -36.99
N GLU A 194 7.16 12.03 -38.08
CA GLU A 194 6.54 11.34 -39.22
C GLU A 194 6.25 9.90 -38.77
N ALA A 195 4.97 9.59 -38.62
CA ALA A 195 4.56 8.24 -38.25
C ALA A 195 4.93 7.29 -39.40
N ALA A 196 6.01 6.55 -39.27
CA ALA A 196 6.29 5.42 -40.14
C ALA A 196 5.16 4.41 -39.96
N ALA A 197 4.28 4.27 -40.96
CA ALA A 197 3.21 3.28 -40.88
C ALA A 197 3.82 1.89 -40.72
N ASP A 198 3.41 1.17 -39.67
CA ASP A 198 3.82 -0.23 -39.48
C ASP A 198 3.50 -1.03 -40.75
N PRO A 199 4.48 -1.69 -41.39
CA PRO A 199 4.29 -2.45 -42.61
C PRO A 199 3.16 -3.49 -42.53
N ARG A 200 2.86 -3.97 -41.34
CA ARG A 200 1.76 -4.92 -41.12
C ARG A 200 0.37 -4.31 -41.31
N TRP A 201 0.25 -3.00 -41.21
CA TRP A 201 -1.00 -2.25 -41.40
C TRP A 201 -1.05 -1.52 -42.74
N ALA A 202 -0.02 -1.66 -43.60
CA ALA A 202 0.04 -0.97 -44.91
C ALA A 202 -1.18 -1.28 -45.79
N ALA A 203 -1.74 -2.48 -45.71
CA ALA A 203 -2.96 -2.86 -46.42
C ALA A 203 -4.21 -2.08 -45.98
N LEU A 204 -4.25 -1.54 -44.77
CA LEU A 204 -5.39 -0.76 -44.27
C LEU A 204 -5.35 0.71 -44.72
N GLN A 205 -4.21 1.22 -45.13
CA GLN A 205 -4.08 2.61 -45.60
C GLN A 205 -4.96 2.88 -46.85
N GLN A 206 -5.19 1.87 -47.71
CA GLN A 206 -6.07 2.00 -48.87
C GLN A 206 -7.55 2.17 -48.51
N PHE A 207 -7.95 1.91 -47.27
CA PHE A 207 -9.33 2.09 -46.81
C PHE A 207 -9.57 3.46 -46.13
N GLY A 208 -8.51 4.21 -45.80
CA GLY A 208 -8.58 5.51 -45.08
C GLY A 208 -8.77 6.73 -46.00
N THR A 209 -8.79 6.60 -47.33
CA THR A 209 -8.72 7.74 -48.27
C THR A 209 -10.07 8.09 -48.94
N THR A 210 -11.21 7.61 -48.47
CA THR A 210 -12.49 7.78 -49.23
C THR A 210 -13.56 8.66 -48.59
N GLU A 211 -13.33 9.39 -47.50
CA GLU A 211 -14.45 10.12 -46.90
C GLU A 211 -14.32 11.66 -46.69
N ASP A 212 -13.20 12.30 -47.03
CA ASP A 212 -13.05 13.74 -46.77
C ASP A 212 -13.28 14.70 -47.98
N ASP A 213 -13.47 14.19 -49.19
CA ASP A 213 -13.65 15.05 -50.40
C ASP A 213 -15.11 15.40 -50.72
N ASN A 214 -16.11 14.91 -49.99
CA ASN A 214 -17.51 15.14 -50.36
C ASN A 214 -18.29 16.10 -49.44
N HIS A 215 -17.63 16.86 -48.58
CA HIS A 215 -18.36 17.77 -47.67
C HIS A 215 -18.15 19.27 -47.94
N GLN A 216 -17.34 19.65 -48.93
CA GLN A 216 -17.14 21.09 -49.29
C GLN A 216 -18.00 21.60 -50.45
N ASP A 217 -18.71 20.76 -51.21
CA ASP A 217 -19.44 21.20 -52.42
C ASP A 217 -20.95 21.37 -52.21
N ARG A 218 -21.47 21.32 -50.97
CA ARG A 218 -22.92 21.50 -50.70
C ARG A 218 -23.30 22.82 -50.02
N ARG A 219 -22.41 23.80 -49.91
CA ARG A 219 -22.72 25.11 -49.30
C ARG A 219 -22.67 26.32 -50.24
N ALA A 220 -22.64 26.09 -51.57
CA ALA A 220 -22.73 27.19 -52.56
C ALA A 220 -23.94 26.98 -53.48
N GLY A 221 -25.13 27.16 -52.93
CA GLY A 221 -26.33 27.10 -53.75
C GLY A 221 -27.57 27.44 -52.93
N ALA A 222 -28.13 28.64 -53.22
CA ALA A 222 -29.39 29.17 -52.78
C ALA A 222 -29.27 30.00 -51.48
N ILE A 223 -29.59 31.29 -51.50
CA ILE A 223 -30.95 31.79 -51.68
C ILE A 223 -30.84 33.24 -52.16
N ASP A 224 -31.36 33.51 -53.34
CA ASP A 224 -31.85 34.78 -53.76
C ASP A 224 -33.40 34.67 -53.73
N LEU A 225 -34.06 35.37 -52.83
CA LEU A 225 -35.50 35.58 -52.85
C LEU A 225 -35.75 37.04 -52.54
N GLN A 226 -36.01 37.77 -53.61
CA GLN A 226 -36.50 39.10 -53.68
C GLN A 226 -37.86 39.28 -52.97
N GLU A 227 -37.96 40.46 -52.36
CA GLU A 227 -39.16 41.09 -51.94
C GLU A 227 -40.14 41.36 -53.06
N GLY A 228 -41.42 41.27 -52.78
CA GLY A 228 -42.56 41.76 -53.50
C GLY A 228 -43.73 41.90 -52.52
#